data_1da31479a455fce175563fc0df2fed22
#
_entry.id   1da31479a455fce175563fc0df2fed22
#
_cell.length_a   1.000
_cell.length_b   1.000
_cell.length_c   1.000
_cell.angle_alpha   90.00
_cell.angle_beta   90.00
_cell.angle_gamma   90.00
#
_symmetry.space_group_name_H-M   'P 1'
#
loop_
_entity.id
_entity.type
_entity.pdbx_description
1 polymer ?
#
loop_
_entity_poly.entity_id
_entity_poly.type
_entity_poly.pdbx_seq_one_letter_code
_entity_poly.pdbx_strand_id
1 'polypeptide(L)'
;MSEPLFKGAHQALTYAFNYSAGTLDRPAMVKMADRTPRTGRGLAGVDGAAQAGFILRELQALAPLHQRILEARFLPQTTPCPCCRSSVWDQDWFAAVRAVSDGVMASGILSGHIVHRAVRDGIVARYFAAKANRSRVMLSDLAVHAGISDRTVTDQNGKITIWLRGSRVVRKGAGVVEEGKKGEEARAMDLAESLLRGAGIVGELEPAG
;
A
#
# COMPACT_ATOMS: atom_id res chain seq x y z
N MET A 1 3.80 16.38 -27.91
CA MET A 1 3.39 15.42 -26.84
C MET A 1 4.34 15.67 -25.68
N SER A 2 3.84 16.04 -24.50
CA SER A 2 4.69 16.28 -23.32
C SER A 2 5.23 14.96 -22.79
N GLU A 3 6.53 14.93 -22.47
CA GLU A 3 7.21 13.76 -21.88
C GLU A 3 6.51 13.36 -20.57
N PRO A 4 6.23 12.06 -20.36
CA PRO A 4 5.56 11.60 -19.13
C PRO A 4 6.42 11.88 -17.90
N LEU A 5 5.79 12.37 -16.84
CA LEU A 5 6.50 12.83 -15.63
C LEU A 5 7.07 11.68 -14.82
N PHE A 6 6.42 10.52 -14.85
CA PHE A 6 6.80 9.34 -14.08
C PHE A 6 7.03 8.13 -14.99
N LYS A 7 8.06 7.33 -14.68
CA LYS A 7 8.38 6.11 -15.42
C LYS A 7 7.39 4.97 -15.20
N GLY A 8 6.67 4.96 -14.07
CA GLY A 8 5.73 3.89 -13.72
C GLY A 8 4.83 4.28 -12.56
N ALA A 9 3.72 3.54 -12.38
CA ALA A 9 2.74 3.81 -11.33
C ALA A 9 3.34 3.84 -9.94
N HIS A 10 4.27 2.95 -9.61
CA HIS A 10 4.89 2.94 -8.29
C HIS A 10 5.49 4.30 -7.91
N GLN A 11 6.18 4.95 -8.85
CA GLN A 11 6.79 6.26 -8.62
C GLN A 11 5.73 7.36 -8.49
N ALA A 12 4.70 7.34 -9.35
CA ALA A 12 3.58 8.29 -9.30
C ALA A 12 2.79 8.17 -8.00
N LEU A 13 2.48 6.93 -7.56
CA LEU A 13 1.75 6.66 -6.32
C LEU A 13 2.57 7.06 -5.09
N THR A 14 3.86 6.71 -5.05
CA THR A 14 4.76 7.14 -3.97
C THR A 14 4.77 8.66 -3.86
N TYR A 15 4.85 9.36 -4.99
CA TYR A 15 4.78 10.82 -5.01
C TYR A 15 3.45 11.34 -4.48
N ALA A 16 2.32 10.87 -5.02
CA ALA A 16 1.00 11.40 -4.69
C ALA A 16 0.63 11.21 -3.21
N PHE A 17 0.82 10.00 -2.67
CA PHE A 17 0.48 9.69 -1.29
C PHE A 17 1.41 10.39 -0.27
N ASN A 18 2.71 10.49 -0.58
CA ASN A 18 3.64 11.19 0.31
C ASN A 18 3.55 12.71 0.17
N TYR A 19 3.15 13.23 -0.99
CA TYR A 19 2.94 14.65 -1.16
C TYR A 19 1.79 15.15 -0.29
N SER A 20 0.66 14.47 -0.32
CA SER A 20 -0.52 14.79 0.49
C SER A 20 -0.21 14.77 1.99
N ALA A 21 0.49 13.73 2.48
CA ALA A 21 0.86 13.61 3.88
C ALA A 21 1.89 14.65 4.34
N GLY A 22 2.85 15.00 3.48
CA GLY A 22 3.94 15.93 3.85
C GLY A 22 3.56 17.41 3.76
N THR A 23 2.47 17.77 3.08
CA THR A 23 2.10 19.19 2.87
C THR A 23 1.20 19.75 3.95
N LEU A 24 0.42 18.92 4.65
CA LEU A 24 -0.49 19.37 5.70
C LEU A 24 0.22 19.66 7.02
N ASP A 25 1.32 18.96 7.33
CA ASP A 25 1.99 19.05 8.64
C ASP A 25 3.05 20.15 8.77
N ARG A 26 3.37 20.90 7.70
CA ARG A 26 4.41 21.93 7.78
C ARG A 26 3.84 23.33 7.61
N PRO A 27 4.07 24.26 8.56
CA PRO A 27 3.74 25.67 8.39
C PRO A 27 4.35 26.25 7.10
N ALA A 28 3.61 27.13 6.42
CA ALA A 28 4.04 27.74 5.15
C ALA A 28 5.45 28.37 5.22
N MET A 29 5.81 28.95 6.34
CA MET A 29 7.14 29.55 6.56
C MET A 29 8.29 28.54 6.52
N VAL A 30 8.08 27.33 7.03
CA VAL A 30 9.09 26.25 6.99
C VAL A 30 9.27 25.73 5.56
N LYS A 31 8.18 25.73 4.76
CA LYS A 31 8.23 25.34 3.32
C LYS A 31 9.05 26.34 2.49
N MET A 32 9.02 27.64 2.83
CA MET A 32 9.78 28.68 2.14
C MET A 32 11.27 28.68 2.51
N ALA A 33 11.63 28.17 3.69
CA ALA A 33 13.02 28.09 4.16
C ALA A 33 13.76 26.84 3.66
N ASP A 34 13.04 25.83 3.13
CA ASP A 34 13.62 24.56 2.69
C ASP A 34 14.22 24.72 1.27
N ARG A 35 15.47 25.21 1.21
CA ARG A 35 16.24 25.41 -0.03
C ARG A 35 16.84 24.12 -0.59
N THR A 36 16.55 22.96 -0.04
CA THR A 36 17.11 21.68 -0.49
C THR A 36 16.45 21.29 -1.81
N PRO A 37 17.17 21.19 -2.94
CA PRO A 37 16.59 20.69 -4.18
C PRO A 37 16.18 19.24 -3.95
N ARG A 38 14.86 19.00 -3.99
CA ARG A 38 14.32 17.64 -3.95
C ARG A 38 14.70 16.96 -5.26
N THR A 39 15.59 15.98 -5.19
CA THR A 39 16.03 15.13 -6.32
C THR A 39 14.93 14.15 -6.76
N GLY A 40 13.68 14.57 -6.86
CA GLY A 40 12.56 13.80 -7.37
C GLY A 40 11.94 14.52 -8.57
N ARG A 41 11.60 13.77 -9.61
CA ARG A 41 10.90 14.28 -10.82
C ARG A 41 9.43 14.62 -10.54
N GLY A 42 9.13 15.37 -9.51
CA GLY A 42 7.80 15.86 -9.21
C GLY A 42 7.80 17.38 -9.11
N LEU A 43 6.71 18.02 -9.51
CA LEU A 43 6.52 19.45 -9.30
C LEU A 43 6.41 19.75 -7.81
N ALA A 44 6.92 20.91 -7.38
CA ALA A 44 6.84 21.36 -6.00
C ALA A 44 5.79 22.48 -5.87
N GLY A 45 5.34 22.75 -4.64
CA GLY A 45 4.40 23.84 -4.39
C GLY A 45 2.98 23.54 -4.89
N VAL A 46 2.29 24.56 -5.39
CA VAL A 46 0.88 24.47 -5.86
C VAL A 46 0.77 23.48 -7.03
N ASP A 47 1.70 23.52 -7.97
CA ASP A 47 1.72 22.62 -9.13
C ASP A 47 1.89 21.16 -8.70
N GLY A 48 2.72 20.92 -7.69
CA GLY A 48 2.87 19.59 -7.12
C GLY A 48 1.62 19.07 -6.41
N ALA A 49 0.89 19.95 -5.72
CA ALA A 49 -0.39 19.60 -5.09
C ALA A 49 -1.44 19.25 -6.14
N ALA A 50 -1.53 20.05 -7.21
CA ALA A 50 -2.43 19.78 -8.33
C ALA A 50 -2.11 18.42 -8.97
N GLN A 51 -0.83 18.15 -9.23
CA GLN A 51 -0.40 16.89 -9.82
C GLN A 51 -0.71 15.67 -8.93
N ALA A 52 -0.44 15.76 -7.63
CA ALA A 52 -0.82 14.72 -6.68
C ALA A 52 -2.34 14.51 -6.67
N GLY A 53 -3.11 15.60 -6.70
CA GLY A 53 -4.57 15.57 -6.79
C GLY A 53 -5.07 14.89 -8.08
N PHE A 54 -4.43 15.12 -9.23
CA PHE A 54 -4.76 14.44 -10.47
C PHE A 54 -4.55 12.93 -10.37
N ILE A 55 -3.38 12.50 -9.84
CA ILE A 55 -3.09 11.08 -9.66
C ILE A 55 -4.14 10.43 -8.76
N LEU A 56 -4.44 11.03 -7.61
CA LEU A 56 -5.42 10.48 -6.66
C LEU A 56 -6.84 10.45 -7.24
N ARG A 57 -7.21 11.43 -8.06
CA ARG A 57 -8.50 11.45 -8.75
C ARG A 57 -8.65 10.30 -9.74
N GLU A 58 -7.62 10.01 -10.53
CA GLU A 58 -7.65 8.88 -11.46
C GLU A 58 -7.84 7.54 -10.73
N LEU A 59 -7.25 7.40 -9.54
CA LEU A 59 -7.41 6.18 -8.73
C LEU A 59 -8.84 5.97 -8.22
N GLN A 60 -9.70 7.01 -8.20
CA GLN A 60 -11.11 6.87 -7.80
C GLN A 60 -11.91 5.99 -8.76
N ALA A 61 -11.42 5.76 -9.98
CA ALA A 61 -12.03 4.82 -10.92
C ALA A 61 -11.81 3.35 -10.55
N LEU A 62 -10.87 3.06 -9.64
CA LEU A 62 -10.62 1.70 -9.15
C LEU A 62 -11.75 1.22 -8.23
N ALA A 63 -11.93 -0.12 -8.16
CA ALA A 63 -12.78 -0.71 -7.14
C ALA A 63 -12.31 -0.30 -5.73
N PRO A 64 -13.22 -0.08 -4.76
CA PRO A 64 -12.87 0.40 -3.43
C PRO A 64 -11.79 -0.43 -2.73
N LEU A 65 -11.83 -1.76 -2.87
CA LEU A 65 -10.81 -2.63 -2.30
C LEU A 65 -9.40 -2.33 -2.85
N HIS A 66 -9.30 -2.13 -4.17
CA HIS A 66 -8.01 -1.84 -4.80
C HIS A 66 -7.47 -0.47 -4.38
N GLN A 67 -8.35 0.54 -4.24
CA GLN A 67 -7.95 1.83 -3.68
C GLN A 67 -7.34 1.67 -2.28
N ARG A 68 -8.02 0.92 -1.39
CA ARG A 68 -7.54 0.68 -0.02
C ARG A 68 -6.25 -0.13 0.04
N ILE A 69 -6.04 -1.05 -0.89
CA ILE A 69 -4.76 -1.78 -1.01
C ILE A 69 -3.62 -0.82 -1.37
N LEU A 70 -3.85 0.11 -2.31
CA LEU A 70 -2.85 1.11 -2.68
C LEU A 70 -2.59 2.09 -1.53
N GLU A 71 -3.62 2.56 -0.83
CA GLU A 71 -3.47 3.38 0.37
C GLU A 71 -2.64 2.66 1.45
N ALA A 72 -2.95 1.40 1.75
CA ALA A 72 -2.20 0.61 2.73
C ALA A 72 -0.73 0.41 2.32
N ARG A 73 -0.43 0.42 1.01
CA ARG A 73 0.94 0.26 0.48
C ARG A 73 1.74 1.56 0.50
N PHE A 74 1.12 2.71 0.17
CA PHE A 74 1.83 3.94 -0.14
C PHE A 74 1.66 5.05 0.91
N LEU A 75 0.62 5.01 1.75
CA LEU A 75 0.47 5.98 2.84
C LEU A 75 1.59 5.84 3.88
N PRO A 76 1.98 6.94 4.53
CA PRO A 76 2.84 6.90 5.70
C PRO A 76 2.24 6.00 6.78
N GLN A 77 3.04 5.06 7.28
CA GLN A 77 2.56 4.06 8.24
C GLN A 77 2.49 4.59 9.67
N THR A 78 3.32 5.56 9.97
CA THR A 78 3.45 6.10 11.32
C THR A 78 3.54 7.61 11.29
N THR A 79 3.01 8.23 12.32
CA THR A 79 3.09 9.66 12.58
C THR A 79 3.67 9.90 13.98
N PRO A 80 4.38 11.02 14.23
CA PRO A 80 4.85 11.35 15.56
C PRO A 80 3.67 11.70 16.48
N CYS A 81 3.64 11.12 17.67
CA CYS A 81 2.64 11.45 18.68
C CYS A 81 2.79 12.93 19.08
N PRO A 82 1.70 13.72 19.13
CA PRO A 82 1.77 15.13 19.50
C PRO A 82 2.22 15.36 20.93
N CYS A 83 2.01 14.42 21.85
CA CYS A 83 2.35 14.58 23.27
C CYS A 83 3.80 14.20 23.61
N CYS A 84 4.31 13.07 23.06
CA CYS A 84 5.63 12.52 23.44
C CYS A 84 6.56 12.33 22.26
N ARG A 85 6.13 12.66 21.04
CA ARG A 85 6.85 12.45 19.76
C ARG A 85 7.24 11.00 19.46
N SER A 86 6.76 10.04 20.25
CA SER A 86 6.92 8.62 19.89
C SER A 86 6.20 8.32 18.59
N SER A 87 6.69 7.35 17.85
CA SER A 87 6.06 6.91 16.61
C SER A 87 4.80 6.10 16.91
N VAL A 88 3.65 6.56 16.46
CA VAL A 88 2.36 5.86 16.54
C VAL A 88 1.88 5.50 15.14
N TRP A 89 0.97 4.52 15.03
CA TRP A 89 0.37 4.18 13.74
C TRP A 89 -0.46 5.35 13.22
N ASP A 90 -0.28 5.66 11.94
CA ASP A 90 -1.09 6.65 11.26
C ASP A 90 -2.55 6.18 11.15
N GLN A 91 -3.51 7.09 11.39
CA GLN A 91 -4.93 6.74 11.43
C GLN A 91 -5.47 6.41 10.04
N ASP A 92 -5.08 7.14 8.99
CA ASP A 92 -5.54 6.92 7.63
C ASP A 92 -4.95 5.62 7.08
N TRP A 93 -3.67 5.36 7.35
CA TRP A 93 -3.06 4.09 7.03
C TRP A 93 -3.77 2.92 7.70
N PHE A 94 -4.08 3.05 8.98
CA PHE A 94 -4.75 1.98 9.72
C PHE A 94 -6.21 1.79 9.28
N ALA A 95 -6.89 2.87 8.84
CA ALA A 95 -8.22 2.78 8.23
C ALA A 95 -8.17 2.00 6.90
N ALA A 96 -7.16 2.25 6.06
CA ALA A 96 -6.94 1.48 4.84
C ALA A 96 -6.68 -0.01 5.13
N VAL A 97 -5.83 -0.32 6.12
CA VAL A 97 -5.57 -1.70 6.59
C VAL A 97 -6.86 -2.40 7.01
N ARG A 98 -7.72 -1.73 7.80
CA ARG A 98 -9.02 -2.29 8.23
C ARG A 98 -9.94 -2.57 7.06
N ALA A 99 -10.01 -1.66 6.09
CA ALA A 99 -10.85 -1.85 4.90
C ALA A 99 -10.36 -3.03 4.05
N VAL A 100 -9.04 -3.20 3.88
CA VAL A 100 -8.47 -4.39 3.22
C VAL A 100 -8.78 -5.66 4.03
N SER A 101 -8.69 -5.60 5.35
CA SER A 101 -9.05 -6.69 6.25
C SER A 101 -10.51 -7.10 6.09
N ASP A 102 -11.44 -6.16 5.94
CA ASP A 102 -12.84 -6.44 5.65
C ASP A 102 -13.03 -7.07 4.26
N GLY A 103 -12.21 -6.66 3.27
CA GLY A 103 -12.12 -7.32 1.95
C GLY A 103 -11.68 -8.79 2.04
N VAL A 104 -10.75 -9.12 2.94
CA VAL A 104 -10.36 -10.51 3.23
C VAL A 104 -11.55 -11.34 3.69
N MET A 105 -12.40 -10.79 4.56
CA MET A 105 -13.62 -11.50 4.99
C MET A 105 -14.61 -11.68 3.85
N ALA A 106 -14.85 -10.64 3.08
CA ALA A 106 -15.77 -10.69 1.94
C ALA A 106 -15.32 -11.69 0.86
N SER A 107 -14.00 -11.93 0.73
CA SER A 107 -13.45 -12.90 -0.24
C SER A 107 -13.68 -14.36 0.14
N GLY A 108 -14.07 -14.66 1.39
CA GLY A 108 -14.31 -16.02 1.87
C GLY A 108 -13.07 -16.90 2.05
N ILE A 109 -11.84 -16.39 1.87
CA ILE A 109 -10.59 -17.19 1.98
C ILE A 109 -10.35 -17.76 3.38
N LEU A 110 -10.98 -17.17 4.40
CA LEU A 110 -10.92 -17.62 5.79
C LEU A 110 -12.15 -18.46 6.20
N SER A 111 -12.98 -18.90 5.24
CA SER A 111 -14.13 -19.76 5.55
C SER A 111 -13.68 -21.02 6.29
N GLY A 112 -14.43 -21.40 7.33
CA GLY A 112 -14.10 -22.53 8.21
C GLY A 112 -13.09 -22.23 9.32
N HIS A 113 -12.59 -20.97 9.42
CA HIS A 113 -11.76 -20.55 10.54
C HIS A 113 -12.54 -19.70 11.54
N ILE A 114 -12.16 -19.80 12.82
CA ILE A 114 -12.56 -18.81 13.83
C ILE A 114 -11.71 -17.56 13.58
N VAL A 115 -12.35 -16.48 13.15
CA VAL A 115 -11.66 -15.24 12.76
C VAL A 115 -11.93 -14.14 13.77
N HIS A 116 -10.90 -13.74 14.50
CA HIS A 116 -10.95 -12.54 15.34
C HIS A 116 -10.55 -11.32 14.50
N ARG A 117 -11.35 -10.25 14.58
CA ARG A 117 -11.09 -9.02 13.83
C ARG A 117 -9.69 -8.45 14.10
N ALA A 118 -9.29 -8.38 15.38
CA ALA A 118 -7.97 -7.86 15.76
C ALA A 118 -6.81 -8.67 15.17
N VAL A 119 -6.96 -10.00 15.08
CA VAL A 119 -5.95 -10.88 14.45
C VAL A 119 -5.86 -10.61 12.96
N ARG A 120 -6.99 -10.56 12.28
CA ARG A 120 -7.06 -10.30 10.84
C ARG A 120 -6.48 -8.92 10.50
N ASP A 121 -6.88 -7.87 11.23
CA ASP A 121 -6.37 -6.51 11.06
C ASP A 121 -4.85 -6.49 11.30
N GLY A 122 -4.37 -7.16 12.34
CA GLY A 122 -2.95 -7.28 12.65
C GLY A 122 -2.15 -8.02 11.57
N ILE A 123 -2.69 -9.10 11.00
CA ILE A 123 -2.05 -9.84 9.90
C ILE A 123 -1.91 -8.93 8.65
N VAL A 124 -2.98 -8.22 8.28
CA VAL A 124 -2.97 -7.29 7.14
C VAL A 124 -2.00 -6.13 7.42
N ALA A 125 -2.02 -5.55 8.64
CA ALA A 125 -1.06 -4.53 9.04
C ALA A 125 0.38 -5.02 8.89
N ARG A 126 0.69 -6.23 9.40
CA ARG A 126 2.01 -6.85 9.28
C ARG A 126 2.43 -7.06 7.82
N TYR A 127 1.51 -7.43 6.95
CA TYR A 127 1.78 -7.61 5.52
C TYR A 127 2.27 -6.33 4.86
N PHE A 128 1.58 -5.21 5.09
CA PHE A 128 1.93 -3.91 4.50
C PHE A 128 3.04 -3.18 5.26
N ALA A 129 3.29 -3.53 6.53
CA ALA A 129 4.29 -2.87 7.35
C ALA A 129 5.69 -2.93 6.73
N ALA A 130 6.38 -1.79 6.71
CA ALA A 130 7.79 -1.71 6.40
C ALA A 130 8.61 -2.60 7.35
N LYS A 131 9.79 -3.05 6.91
CA LYS A 131 10.63 -3.96 7.69
C LYS A 131 10.88 -3.46 9.13
N ALA A 132 11.11 -2.15 9.29
CA ALA A 132 11.33 -1.53 10.60
C ALA A 132 10.09 -1.60 11.53
N ASN A 133 8.88 -1.64 10.96
CA ASN A 133 7.63 -1.63 11.72
C ASN A 133 7.04 -3.03 11.95
N ARG A 134 7.55 -4.07 11.27
CA ARG A 134 7.02 -5.45 11.39
C ARG A 134 7.16 -6.05 12.79
N SER A 135 8.19 -5.67 13.52
CA SER A 135 8.39 -6.10 14.90
C SER A 135 7.31 -5.59 15.87
N ARG A 136 6.57 -4.55 15.47
CA ARG A 136 5.46 -3.99 16.26
C ARG A 136 4.17 -4.82 16.17
N VAL A 137 4.11 -5.77 15.23
CA VAL A 137 2.95 -6.66 15.01
C VAL A 137 3.48 -8.09 14.89
N MET A 138 3.66 -8.75 16.03
CA MET A 138 4.08 -10.15 16.07
C MET A 138 2.86 -11.07 16.00
N LEU A 139 2.98 -12.19 15.27
CA LEU A 139 1.88 -13.16 15.16
C LEU A 139 1.59 -13.83 16.49
N SER A 140 2.62 -14.09 17.29
CA SER A 140 2.50 -14.62 18.67
C SER A 140 1.67 -13.70 19.56
N ASP A 141 1.91 -12.38 19.48
CA ASP A 141 1.19 -11.42 20.30
C ASP A 141 -0.29 -11.36 19.90
N LEU A 142 -0.58 -11.44 18.59
CA LEU A 142 -1.95 -11.53 18.09
C LEU A 142 -2.66 -12.79 18.57
N ALA A 143 -1.96 -13.93 18.64
CA ALA A 143 -2.49 -15.18 19.14
C ALA A 143 -2.84 -15.08 20.62
N VAL A 144 -1.92 -14.57 21.44
CA VAL A 144 -2.11 -14.36 22.88
C VAL A 144 -3.29 -13.43 23.15
N HIS A 145 -3.33 -12.26 22.48
CA HIS A 145 -4.42 -11.30 22.67
C HIS A 145 -5.80 -11.82 22.29
N ALA A 146 -5.86 -12.70 21.29
CA ALA A 146 -7.13 -13.28 20.84
C ALA A 146 -7.50 -14.58 21.53
N GLY A 147 -6.61 -15.15 22.36
CA GLY A 147 -6.82 -16.43 23.02
C GLY A 147 -6.90 -17.61 22.04
N ILE A 148 -6.20 -17.54 20.91
CA ILE A 148 -6.17 -18.59 19.88
C ILE A 148 -4.75 -19.16 19.71
N SER A 149 -4.65 -20.34 19.07
CA SER A 149 -3.34 -20.97 18.90
C SER A 149 -2.48 -20.23 17.84
N ASP A 150 -1.16 -20.21 18.07
CA ASP A 150 -0.18 -19.68 17.11
C ASP A 150 -0.31 -20.33 15.73
N ARG A 151 -0.64 -21.63 15.69
CA ARG A 151 -0.87 -22.38 14.45
C ARG A 151 -2.04 -21.77 13.66
N THR A 152 -3.15 -21.46 14.35
CA THR A 152 -4.32 -20.84 13.70
C THR A 152 -3.98 -19.48 13.09
N VAL A 153 -3.23 -18.65 13.84
CA VAL A 153 -2.80 -17.31 13.33
C VAL A 153 -1.84 -17.48 12.16
N THR A 154 -0.93 -18.43 12.21
CA THR A 154 0.03 -18.71 11.13
C THR A 154 -0.69 -19.20 9.87
N ASP A 155 -1.69 -20.08 10.00
CA ASP A 155 -2.48 -20.57 8.87
C ASP A 155 -3.29 -19.43 8.23
N GLN A 156 -3.92 -18.58 9.05
CA GLN A 156 -4.62 -17.38 8.55
C GLN A 156 -3.65 -16.42 7.86
N ASN A 157 -2.47 -16.18 8.43
CA ASN A 157 -1.43 -15.35 7.82
C ASN A 157 -0.99 -15.90 6.46
N GLY A 158 -0.83 -17.21 6.33
CA GLY A 158 -0.51 -17.86 5.05
C GLY A 158 -1.56 -17.58 3.99
N LYS A 159 -2.84 -17.80 4.32
CA LYS A 159 -3.98 -17.57 3.41
C LYS A 159 -4.11 -16.11 2.98
N ILE A 160 -4.04 -15.18 3.94
CA ILE A 160 -4.12 -13.73 3.67
C ILE A 160 -2.94 -13.28 2.79
N THR A 161 -1.73 -13.75 3.10
CA THR A 161 -0.53 -13.42 2.32
C THR A 161 -0.65 -13.92 0.87
N ILE A 162 -1.15 -15.14 0.66
CA ILE A 162 -1.36 -15.69 -0.69
C ILE A 162 -2.44 -14.87 -1.42
N TRP A 163 -3.52 -14.50 -0.77
CA TRP A 163 -4.56 -13.69 -1.37
C TRP A 163 -4.06 -12.30 -1.81
N LEU A 164 -3.27 -11.63 -0.96
CA LEU A 164 -2.71 -10.30 -1.27
C LEU A 164 -1.59 -10.39 -2.31
N ARG A 165 -0.63 -11.28 -2.11
CA ARG A 165 0.59 -11.36 -2.91
C ARG A 165 0.43 -12.18 -4.19
N GLY A 166 -0.46 -13.19 -4.16
CA GLY A 166 -0.55 -14.23 -5.16
C GLY A 166 0.26 -15.49 -4.81
N SER A 167 -0.01 -16.55 -5.56
CA SER A 167 0.75 -17.80 -5.46
C SER A 167 1.96 -17.77 -6.39
N ARG A 168 3.06 -18.34 -5.94
CA ARG A 168 4.22 -18.58 -6.81
C ARG A 168 3.95 -19.79 -7.70
N VAL A 169 4.54 -19.77 -8.88
CA VAL A 169 4.60 -20.96 -9.77
C VAL A 169 5.30 -22.08 -9.01
N VAL A 170 4.60 -23.16 -8.73
CA VAL A 170 5.20 -24.37 -8.15
C VAL A 170 5.54 -25.30 -9.30
N ARG A 171 6.82 -25.55 -9.53
CA ARG A 171 7.29 -26.60 -10.44
C ARG A 171 7.08 -27.94 -9.74
N LYS A 172 6.06 -28.70 -10.13
CA LYS A 172 5.88 -30.10 -9.76
C LYS A 172 6.42 -30.96 -10.89
N GLY A 173 7.57 -31.56 -10.69
CA GLY A 173 8.12 -32.56 -11.63
C GLY A 173 8.40 -32.03 -13.05
N ALA A 174 8.97 -32.87 -13.89
CA ALA A 174 9.26 -32.49 -15.27
C ALA A 174 7.95 -32.23 -16.07
N GLY A 175 7.54 -30.97 -16.17
CA GLY A 175 6.66 -30.52 -17.24
C GLY A 175 5.34 -29.83 -16.90
N VAL A 176 4.87 -29.76 -15.68
CA VAL A 176 3.63 -29.04 -15.35
C VAL A 176 3.95 -27.74 -14.60
N VAL A 177 3.84 -26.63 -15.30
CA VAL A 177 3.91 -25.27 -14.72
C VAL A 177 2.48 -24.85 -14.38
N GLU A 178 2.07 -24.94 -13.12
CA GLU A 178 0.88 -24.22 -12.68
C GLU A 178 1.24 -22.72 -12.66
N GLU A 179 0.60 -21.94 -13.52
CA GLU A 179 0.74 -20.49 -13.48
C GLU A 179 0.31 -19.94 -12.13
N GLY A 180 1.19 -19.21 -11.49
CA GLY A 180 0.88 -18.54 -10.23
C GLY A 180 -0.26 -17.54 -10.43
N LYS A 181 -1.26 -17.58 -9.54
CA LYS A 181 -2.35 -16.59 -9.56
C LYS A 181 -1.85 -15.24 -9.03
N LYS A 182 -2.09 -14.16 -9.78
CA LYS A 182 -1.83 -12.81 -9.32
C LYS A 182 -2.68 -12.51 -8.06
N GLY A 183 -2.05 -11.96 -7.02
CA GLY A 183 -2.76 -11.51 -5.82
C GLY A 183 -3.44 -10.16 -6.02
N GLU A 184 -4.28 -9.79 -5.06
CA GLU A 184 -5.06 -8.54 -5.14
C GLU A 184 -4.17 -7.29 -5.16
N GLU A 185 -3.01 -7.30 -4.51
CA GLU A 185 -2.07 -6.19 -4.59
C GLU A 185 -1.47 -6.02 -5.99
N ALA A 186 -1.07 -7.12 -6.63
CA ALA A 186 -0.55 -7.06 -8.00
C ALA A 186 -1.64 -6.59 -8.98
N ARG A 187 -2.89 -7.02 -8.80
CA ARG A 187 -4.03 -6.55 -9.60
C ARG A 187 -4.27 -5.06 -9.41
N ALA A 188 -4.27 -4.58 -8.16
CA ALA A 188 -4.43 -3.16 -7.86
C ALA A 188 -3.34 -2.31 -8.53
N MET A 189 -2.09 -2.78 -8.51
CA MET A 189 -0.96 -2.11 -9.17
C MET A 189 -1.09 -2.10 -10.69
N ASP A 190 -1.43 -3.24 -11.31
CA ASP A 190 -1.63 -3.34 -12.76
C ASP A 190 -2.76 -2.40 -13.24
N LEU A 191 -3.87 -2.34 -12.50
CA LEU A 191 -4.99 -1.45 -12.82
C LEU A 191 -4.60 0.02 -12.66
N ALA A 192 -3.88 0.38 -11.58
CA ALA A 192 -3.37 1.73 -11.38
C ALA A 192 -2.40 2.13 -12.50
N GLU A 193 -1.48 1.24 -12.90
CA GLU A 193 -0.56 1.47 -14.02
C GLU A 193 -1.33 1.75 -15.30
N SER A 194 -2.35 0.94 -15.61
CA SER A 194 -3.19 1.10 -16.80
C SER A 194 -3.92 2.44 -16.82
N LEU A 195 -4.54 2.84 -15.69
CA LEU A 195 -5.25 4.11 -15.56
C LEU A 195 -4.31 5.31 -15.70
N LEU A 196 -3.19 5.31 -14.99
CA LEU A 196 -2.24 6.42 -15.01
C LEU A 196 -1.53 6.55 -16.37
N ARG A 197 -1.32 5.44 -17.06
CA ARG A 197 -0.79 5.43 -18.44
C ARG A 197 -1.84 5.97 -19.43
N GLY A 198 -3.09 5.55 -19.29
CA GLY A 198 -4.20 6.09 -20.09
C GLY A 198 -4.41 7.59 -19.91
N ALA A 199 -4.15 8.12 -18.70
CA ALA A 199 -4.19 9.54 -18.38
C ALA A 199 -2.93 10.32 -18.81
N GLY A 200 -1.91 9.67 -19.39
CA GLY A 200 -0.65 10.29 -19.80
C GLY A 200 0.27 10.71 -18.65
N ILE A 201 -0.01 10.26 -17.42
CA ILE A 201 0.79 10.57 -16.22
C ILE A 201 2.06 9.71 -16.16
N VAL A 202 1.93 8.47 -16.60
CA VAL A 202 2.98 7.46 -16.63
C VAL A 202 3.24 7.02 -18.05
N GLY A 203 4.51 6.91 -18.44
CA GLY A 203 4.90 6.44 -19.76
C GLY A 203 6.33 5.92 -19.76
N GLU A 204 6.70 5.18 -20.80
CA GLU A 204 8.08 4.84 -21.07
C GLU A 204 8.81 6.10 -21.55
N LEU A 205 9.95 6.38 -20.94
CA LEU A 205 10.92 7.32 -21.52
C LEU A 205 11.44 6.65 -22.78
N GLU A 206 11.19 7.21 -23.97
CA GLU A 206 11.90 6.78 -25.16
C GLU A 206 13.40 6.83 -24.87
N PRO A 207 14.16 5.75 -25.17
CA PRO A 207 15.61 5.82 -25.04
C PRO A 207 16.08 6.99 -25.91
N ALA A 208 16.81 7.93 -25.31
CA ALA A 208 17.45 9.01 -26.04
C ALA A 208 18.33 8.36 -27.12
N GLY A 209 17.94 8.55 -28.39
CA GLY A 209 18.65 8.06 -29.56
C GLY A 209 20.04 8.70 -29.69
#